data_f337aecda104c576fcc08b8fc817d919
#
_entry.id   f337aecda104c576fcc08b8fc817d919
#
_cell.length_a   1.000
_cell.length_b   1.000
_cell.length_c   1.000
_cell.angle_alpha   90.00
_cell.angle_beta   90.00
_cell.angle_gamma   90.00
#
_symmetry.space_group_name_H-M   'P 1'
#
loop_
_entity.id
_entity.type
_entity.pdbx_description
1 polymer ?
#
loop_
_entity_poly.entity_id
_entity_poly.type
_entity_poly.pdbx_seq_one_letter_code
_entity_poly.pdbx_strand_id
1 'polypeptide(L)'
;MHRHFRLPALAALFLTGAFSVWAADTPVKGGTLIYLEQQPHTNLYPPAGGFYPNGGILNQITDKLTWQNPKTLEIEPWIAESWTSNADKTEYTFHLRKGVTFSDGTPLDAAAVAKNFDTYGLGDKAHRLPVSEVINNYQRSEVIDPLTVKFYFNKPSPGFLQGTATIGSGLVSLSTLQRNFEELGDARHIIGSGPFVVQDEKPGRELTLVARKDYQWGPKNIAQQGPANLDGITYIVTPEDSVRIGALLAGQAGFIRQVQAYDEKQATDQGFKIYAAPTRGVNDSLSFRPDNPLVADLRVRQALLHATNARQVVETLFSANYPQATSVLASSAAGYVNLSDKLTFDQAKARQF
;
A
#
# COMPACT_ATOMS: atom_id res chain seq x y z
N MET A 1 -26.53 19.92 86.63
CA MET A 1 -26.23 18.58 86.19
C MET A 1 -26.58 18.54 84.70
N HIS A 2 -25.65 18.83 83.78
CA HIS A 2 -25.86 18.74 82.32
C HIS A 2 -24.97 17.65 81.74
N ARG A 3 -25.59 16.59 81.23
CA ARG A 3 -24.92 15.52 80.49
C ARG A 3 -24.86 15.86 79.02
N HIS A 4 -23.66 16.05 78.52
CA HIS A 4 -23.41 16.18 77.03
C HIS A 4 -23.28 14.78 76.44
N PHE A 5 -24.19 14.44 75.48
CA PHE A 5 -24.06 13.31 74.56
C PHE A 5 -23.21 13.73 73.37
N ARG A 6 -22.08 13.04 73.16
CA ARG A 6 -21.27 13.16 71.99
C ARG A 6 -21.64 12.00 71.01
N LEU A 7 -22.19 12.32 69.86
CA LEU A 7 -22.30 11.38 68.71
C LEU A 7 -20.98 11.33 67.99
N PRO A 8 -20.50 10.14 67.55
CA PRO A 8 -19.38 10.05 66.61
C PRO A 8 -19.89 10.20 65.16
N ALA A 9 -19.28 11.12 64.47
CA ALA A 9 -19.50 11.28 62.98
C ALA A 9 -18.75 10.16 62.26
N LEU A 10 -19.49 9.28 61.57
CA LEU A 10 -18.96 8.32 60.63
C LEU A 10 -18.68 9.06 59.32
N ALA A 11 -17.41 9.27 58.98
CA ALA A 11 -17.00 9.75 57.67
C ALA A 11 -16.99 8.57 56.70
N ALA A 12 -17.99 8.49 55.81
CA ALA A 12 -17.99 7.55 54.71
C ALA A 12 -17.08 8.10 53.57
N LEU A 13 -15.91 7.48 53.41
CA LEU A 13 -15.05 7.71 52.26
C LEU A 13 -15.68 7.04 51.03
N PHE A 14 -16.28 7.82 50.12
CA PHE A 14 -16.60 7.37 48.80
C PHE A 14 -15.32 7.35 47.93
N LEU A 15 -14.73 6.16 47.76
CA LEU A 15 -13.75 5.94 46.69
C LEU A 15 -14.50 5.94 45.35
N THR A 16 -14.54 7.07 44.66
CA THR A 16 -14.91 7.13 43.26
C THR A 16 -13.72 6.60 42.46
N GLY A 17 -13.73 5.30 42.20
CA GLY A 17 -12.85 4.70 41.20
C GLY A 17 -13.19 5.29 39.83
N ALA A 18 -12.35 6.17 39.33
CA ALA A 18 -12.40 6.59 37.95
C ALA A 18 -12.04 5.40 37.06
N PHE A 19 -13.04 4.65 36.64
CA PHE A 19 -12.88 3.75 35.49
C PHE A 19 -12.67 4.63 34.30
N SER A 20 -11.41 4.73 33.83
CA SER A 20 -11.10 5.23 32.51
C SER A 20 -11.67 4.22 31.50
N VAL A 21 -12.93 4.42 31.12
CA VAL A 21 -13.48 3.76 29.95
C VAL A 21 -12.68 4.31 28.78
N TRP A 22 -11.80 3.52 28.23
CA TRP A 22 -11.23 3.77 26.91
C TRP A 22 -12.42 3.69 25.95
N ALA A 23 -13.02 4.82 25.67
CA ALA A 23 -13.96 4.94 24.58
C ALA A 23 -13.19 4.53 23.33
N ALA A 24 -13.55 3.43 22.71
CA ALA A 24 -13.11 3.12 21.37
C ALA A 24 -13.48 4.34 20.52
N ASP A 25 -12.49 4.99 19.90
CA ASP A 25 -12.71 6.16 19.07
C ASP A 25 -13.75 5.82 18.02
N THR A 26 -14.97 6.29 18.21
CA THR A 26 -16.04 6.08 17.21
C THR A 26 -15.67 6.91 16.01
N PRO A 27 -15.59 6.31 14.80
CA PRO A 27 -15.22 7.04 13.60
C PRO A 27 -16.17 8.21 13.36
N VAL A 28 -15.63 9.41 13.19
CA VAL A 28 -16.39 10.60 12.84
C VAL A 28 -16.72 10.56 11.35
N LYS A 29 -17.97 10.82 10.99
CA LYS A 29 -18.43 10.86 9.59
C LYS A 29 -18.31 12.25 9.01
N GLY A 30 -18.03 12.31 7.71
CA GLY A 30 -17.94 13.53 6.94
C GLY A 30 -16.56 14.16 6.89
N GLY A 31 -16.45 15.26 6.18
CA GLY A 31 -15.22 16.01 5.98
C GLY A 31 -14.28 15.45 4.92
N THR A 32 -13.38 16.31 4.47
CA THR A 32 -12.34 15.96 3.49
C THR A 32 -10.99 15.90 4.16
N LEU A 33 -10.26 14.79 3.97
CA LEU A 33 -8.90 14.66 4.45
C LEU A 33 -7.94 15.42 3.54
N ILE A 34 -7.20 16.37 4.08
CA ILE A 34 -6.04 16.96 3.38
C ILE A 34 -4.83 16.07 3.63
N TYR A 35 -4.31 15.52 2.54
CA TYR A 35 -3.20 14.58 2.52
C TYR A 35 -2.02 15.18 1.75
N LEU A 36 -0.88 15.41 2.40
CA LEU A 36 0.30 15.97 1.73
C LEU A 36 1.23 14.86 1.26
N GLU A 37 1.50 14.85 -0.04
CA GLU A 37 2.43 13.94 -0.69
C GLU A 37 3.77 14.64 -1.01
N GLN A 38 4.87 13.90 -0.94
CA GLN A 38 6.20 14.41 -1.26
C GLN A 38 6.36 14.68 -2.77
N GLN A 39 5.71 13.88 -3.59
CA GLN A 39 5.85 13.91 -5.05
C GLN A 39 4.52 13.62 -5.73
N PRO A 40 4.32 14.08 -6.96
CA PRO A 40 3.12 13.75 -7.71
C PRO A 40 3.05 12.25 -8.01
N HIS A 41 1.83 11.75 -8.14
CA HIS A 41 1.62 10.45 -8.77
C HIS A 41 2.10 10.48 -10.23
N THR A 42 2.40 9.31 -10.76
CA THR A 42 2.66 9.12 -12.18
C THR A 42 1.35 8.75 -12.88
N ASN A 43 1.37 7.87 -13.88
CA ASN A 43 0.14 7.36 -14.47
C ASN A 43 -0.58 6.42 -13.49
N LEU A 44 -1.90 6.61 -13.30
CA LEU A 44 -2.74 5.77 -12.43
C LEU A 44 -3.42 4.60 -13.17
N TYR A 45 -3.15 4.38 -14.45
CA TYR A 45 -3.55 3.15 -15.12
C TYR A 45 -2.83 1.95 -14.47
N PRO A 46 -3.53 0.96 -13.88
CA PRO A 46 -2.93 0.00 -12.96
C PRO A 46 -1.68 -0.70 -13.48
N PRO A 47 -1.61 -1.25 -14.71
CA PRO A 47 -0.39 -1.90 -15.19
C PRO A 47 0.82 -0.97 -15.35
N ALA A 48 0.58 0.31 -15.62
CA ALA A 48 1.61 1.35 -15.69
C ALA A 48 1.84 2.05 -14.36
N GLY A 49 0.91 1.88 -13.42
CA GLY A 49 0.87 2.55 -12.11
C GLY A 49 1.62 1.82 -11.00
N GLY A 50 2.44 0.82 -11.30
CA GLY A 50 3.17 0.01 -10.32
C GLY A 50 4.20 0.79 -9.47
N PHE A 51 4.42 2.05 -9.78
CA PHE A 51 5.25 2.96 -8.99
C PHE A 51 4.66 3.14 -7.57
N TYR A 52 5.43 2.79 -6.58
CA TYR A 52 4.97 2.67 -5.21
C TYR A 52 4.24 3.91 -4.63
N PRO A 53 4.60 5.18 -4.94
CA PRO A 53 3.84 6.34 -4.49
C PRO A 53 2.39 6.40 -4.99
N ASN A 54 2.09 5.75 -6.11
CA ASN A 54 0.72 5.67 -6.63
C ASN A 54 -0.19 4.78 -5.75
N GLY A 55 0.40 3.90 -4.94
CA GLY A 55 -0.33 2.89 -4.17
C GLY A 55 -1.37 3.48 -3.22
N GLY A 56 -1.07 4.63 -2.61
CA GLY A 56 -2.00 5.35 -1.74
C GLY A 56 -3.29 5.74 -2.47
N ILE A 57 -3.17 6.20 -3.71
CA ILE A 57 -4.31 6.62 -4.54
C ILE A 57 -4.99 5.40 -5.18
N LEU A 58 -4.21 4.50 -5.81
CA LEU A 58 -4.75 3.32 -6.50
C LEU A 58 -5.55 2.41 -5.59
N ASN A 59 -5.15 2.26 -4.33
CA ASN A 59 -5.90 1.49 -3.34
C ASN A 59 -7.24 2.15 -2.95
N GLN A 60 -7.44 3.43 -3.23
CA GLN A 60 -8.71 4.13 -2.97
C GLN A 60 -9.66 4.06 -4.17
N ILE A 61 -9.14 4.00 -5.38
CA ILE A 61 -9.98 4.09 -6.60
C ILE A 61 -10.18 2.74 -7.30
N THR A 62 -9.34 1.72 -7.02
CA THR A 62 -9.45 0.40 -7.64
C THR A 62 -9.46 -0.71 -6.61
N ASP A 63 -10.31 -1.72 -6.83
CA ASP A 63 -10.25 -2.99 -6.10
C ASP A 63 -9.43 -4.03 -6.90
N LYS A 64 -9.13 -5.16 -6.26
CA LYS A 64 -8.38 -6.27 -6.84
C LYS A 64 -9.13 -7.58 -6.65
N LEU A 65 -8.77 -8.61 -7.41
CA LEU A 65 -9.38 -9.92 -7.24
C LEU A 65 -9.17 -10.47 -5.83
N THR A 66 -7.96 -10.31 -5.31
CA THR A 66 -7.58 -10.79 -3.99
C THR A 66 -6.96 -9.68 -3.16
N TRP A 67 -6.86 -9.90 -1.87
CA TRP A 67 -6.26 -8.98 -0.91
C TRP A 67 -5.12 -9.68 -0.18
N GLN A 68 -3.97 -9.05 -0.11
CA GLN A 68 -2.87 -9.56 0.72
C GLN A 68 -2.98 -8.98 2.12
N ASN A 69 -3.13 -9.85 3.11
CA ASN A 69 -3.16 -9.44 4.51
C ASN A 69 -1.82 -8.80 4.91
N PRO A 70 -1.81 -7.54 5.37
CA PRO A 70 -0.56 -6.85 5.66
C PRO A 70 0.18 -7.41 6.89
N LYS A 71 -0.48 -8.23 7.72
CA LYS A 71 0.12 -8.85 8.91
C LYS A 71 0.67 -10.23 8.63
N THR A 72 -0.13 -11.10 7.99
CA THR A 72 0.21 -12.51 7.74
C THR A 72 0.88 -12.72 6.39
N LEU A 73 0.73 -11.78 5.44
CA LEU A 73 1.10 -11.86 4.02
C LEU A 73 0.32 -12.91 3.22
N GLU A 74 -0.69 -13.52 3.82
CA GLU A 74 -1.57 -14.46 3.15
C GLU A 74 -2.46 -13.76 2.13
N ILE A 75 -2.77 -14.46 1.04
CA ILE A 75 -3.70 -13.99 0.03
C ILE A 75 -5.11 -14.40 0.45
N GLU A 76 -5.99 -13.43 0.57
CA GLU A 76 -7.34 -13.56 1.06
C GLU A 76 -8.37 -13.13 0.01
N PRO A 77 -9.62 -13.61 0.10
CA PRO A 77 -10.71 -13.21 -0.79
C PRO A 77 -11.02 -11.70 -0.73
N TRP A 78 -11.33 -11.13 -1.90
CA TRP A 78 -11.87 -9.78 -2.01
C TRP A 78 -12.97 -9.72 -3.08
N ILE A 79 -12.68 -9.22 -4.31
CA ILE A 79 -13.64 -9.27 -5.44
C ILE A 79 -13.85 -10.71 -5.88
N ALA A 80 -12.82 -11.55 -5.85
CA ALA A 80 -12.96 -12.99 -5.91
C ALA A 80 -13.27 -13.54 -4.51
N GLU A 81 -14.38 -14.24 -4.35
CA GLU A 81 -14.77 -14.90 -3.09
C GLU A 81 -14.04 -16.22 -2.87
N SER A 82 -13.61 -16.85 -3.96
CA SER A 82 -12.81 -18.09 -3.93
C SER A 82 -12.10 -18.32 -5.27
N TRP A 83 -11.13 -19.21 -5.25
CA TRP A 83 -10.41 -19.64 -6.46
C TRP A 83 -9.87 -21.05 -6.31
N THR A 84 -9.59 -21.67 -7.46
CA THR A 84 -8.87 -22.94 -7.58
C THR A 84 -7.76 -22.82 -8.61
N SER A 85 -6.78 -23.72 -8.55
CA SER A 85 -5.76 -23.84 -9.57
C SER A 85 -5.46 -25.31 -9.86
N ASN A 86 -5.00 -25.62 -11.08
CA ASN A 86 -4.46 -26.94 -11.38
C ASN A 86 -3.11 -27.18 -10.67
N ALA A 87 -2.63 -28.42 -10.68
CA ALA A 87 -1.39 -28.81 -10.01
C ALA A 87 -0.18 -28.05 -10.56
N ASP A 88 -0.12 -27.84 -11.87
CA ASP A 88 0.99 -27.22 -12.58
C ASP A 88 1.00 -25.70 -12.50
N LYS A 89 -0.01 -25.08 -11.86
CA LYS A 89 -0.14 -23.61 -11.77
C LYS A 89 -0.16 -22.91 -13.14
N THR A 90 -0.74 -23.57 -14.13
CA THR A 90 -0.98 -23.03 -15.49
C THR A 90 -2.44 -22.63 -15.69
N GLU A 91 -3.33 -22.95 -14.76
CA GLU A 91 -4.75 -22.61 -14.82
C GLU A 91 -5.24 -22.14 -13.45
N TYR A 92 -6.02 -21.07 -13.45
CA TYR A 92 -6.67 -20.51 -12.25
C TYR A 92 -8.12 -20.17 -12.57
N THR A 93 -9.06 -20.62 -11.73
CA THR A 93 -10.49 -20.30 -11.83
C THR A 93 -10.89 -19.46 -10.62
N PHE A 94 -11.51 -18.32 -10.86
CA PHE A 94 -11.99 -17.41 -9.82
C PHE A 94 -13.51 -17.30 -9.85
N HIS A 95 -14.12 -17.34 -8.67
CA HIS A 95 -15.54 -17.07 -8.46
C HIS A 95 -15.71 -15.67 -7.86
N LEU A 96 -16.44 -14.80 -8.56
CA LEU A 96 -16.55 -13.39 -8.25
C LEU A 96 -17.72 -13.09 -7.31
N ARG A 97 -17.58 -12.03 -6.54
CA ARG A 97 -18.62 -11.45 -5.71
C ARG A 97 -19.72 -10.83 -6.59
N LYS A 98 -20.97 -11.12 -6.27
CA LYS A 98 -22.12 -10.55 -6.96
C LYS A 98 -22.37 -9.10 -6.54
N GLY A 99 -22.84 -8.27 -7.48
CA GLY A 99 -23.34 -6.92 -7.20
C GLY A 99 -22.26 -5.84 -7.09
N VAL A 100 -21.02 -6.14 -7.45
CA VAL A 100 -19.95 -5.15 -7.56
C VAL A 100 -20.10 -4.33 -8.83
N THR A 101 -19.90 -3.01 -8.73
CA THR A 101 -19.96 -2.09 -9.87
C THR A 101 -18.72 -1.18 -9.92
N PHE A 102 -18.38 -0.74 -11.10
CA PHE A 102 -17.46 0.37 -11.30
C PHE A 102 -18.14 1.71 -10.98
N SER A 103 -17.38 2.78 -10.86
CA SER A 103 -17.90 4.11 -10.51
C SER A 103 -18.74 4.75 -11.62
N ASP A 104 -18.70 4.23 -12.84
CA ASP A 104 -19.62 4.60 -13.93
C ASP A 104 -20.93 3.80 -13.92
N GLY A 105 -21.16 2.95 -12.92
CA GLY A 105 -22.35 2.12 -12.75
C GLY A 105 -22.34 0.81 -13.55
N THR A 106 -21.30 0.56 -14.38
CA THR A 106 -21.21 -0.71 -15.11
C THR A 106 -20.84 -1.87 -14.17
N PRO A 107 -21.32 -3.10 -14.45
CA PRO A 107 -21.05 -4.24 -13.59
C PRO A 107 -19.57 -4.67 -13.64
N LEU A 108 -19.03 -5.05 -12.48
CA LEU A 108 -17.77 -5.77 -12.39
C LEU A 108 -18.09 -7.27 -12.39
N ASP A 109 -18.16 -7.86 -13.57
CA ASP A 109 -18.44 -9.27 -13.82
C ASP A 109 -17.24 -10.00 -14.42
N ALA A 110 -17.42 -11.29 -14.73
CA ALA A 110 -16.36 -12.12 -15.30
C ALA A 110 -15.87 -11.58 -16.66
N ALA A 111 -16.73 -10.98 -17.47
CA ALA A 111 -16.34 -10.40 -18.75
C ALA A 111 -15.44 -9.15 -18.56
N ALA A 112 -15.80 -8.28 -17.62
CA ALA A 112 -14.98 -7.14 -17.27
C ALA A 112 -13.62 -7.56 -16.69
N VAL A 113 -13.60 -8.55 -15.78
CA VAL A 113 -12.36 -9.11 -15.21
C VAL A 113 -11.51 -9.74 -16.29
N ALA A 114 -12.07 -10.58 -17.16
CA ALA A 114 -11.38 -11.19 -18.29
C ALA A 114 -10.71 -10.13 -19.17
N LYS A 115 -11.44 -9.06 -19.52
CA LYS A 115 -10.90 -7.99 -20.37
C LYS A 115 -9.77 -7.20 -19.70
N ASN A 116 -9.88 -6.96 -18.36
CA ASN A 116 -8.78 -6.36 -17.60
C ASN A 116 -7.52 -7.22 -17.70
N PHE A 117 -7.61 -8.51 -17.37
CA PHE A 117 -6.45 -9.40 -17.36
C PHE A 117 -5.90 -9.70 -18.76
N ASP A 118 -6.74 -9.81 -19.79
CA ASP A 118 -6.27 -9.92 -21.18
C ASP A 118 -5.46 -8.68 -21.58
N THR A 119 -5.96 -7.49 -21.24
CA THR A 119 -5.26 -6.24 -21.52
C THR A 119 -3.95 -6.14 -20.72
N TYR A 120 -3.97 -6.53 -19.44
CA TYR A 120 -2.80 -6.45 -18.57
C TYR A 120 -1.73 -7.49 -18.93
N GLY A 121 -2.14 -8.72 -19.23
CA GLY A 121 -1.25 -9.83 -19.54
C GLY A 121 -0.70 -9.84 -20.96
N LEU A 122 -1.47 -9.33 -21.94
CA LEU A 122 -1.08 -9.29 -23.35
C LEU A 122 -0.63 -7.90 -23.80
N GLY A 123 -1.09 -6.83 -23.13
CA GLY A 123 -0.95 -5.46 -23.56
C GLY A 123 -1.83 -5.11 -24.76
N ASP A 124 -1.84 -3.85 -25.14
CA ASP A 124 -2.50 -3.38 -26.35
C ASP A 124 -1.60 -2.37 -27.09
N LYS A 125 -0.90 -2.85 -28.10
CA LYS A 125 0.05 -2.03 -28.86
C LYS A 125 -0.63 -0.91 -29.66
N ALA A 126 -1.87 -1.13 -30.12
CA ALA A 126 -2.62 -0.14 -30.88
C ALA A 126 -2.95 1.09 -30.02
N HIS A 127 -3.30 0.87 -28.77
CA HIS A 127 -3.58 1.92 -27.80
C HIS A 127 -2.39 2.27 -26.91
N ARG A 128 -1.21 1.66 -27.17
CA ARG A 128 0.00 1.85 -26.35
C ARG A 128 -0.18 1.49 -24.86
N LEU A 129 -0.99 0.45 -24.60
CA LEU A 129 -1.16 -0.09 -23.25
C LEU A 129 -0.03 -1.09 -22.96
N PRO A 130 0.73 -0.91 -21.86
CA PRO A 130 1.83 -1.79 -21.51
C PRO A 130 1.34 -3.15 -20.99
N VAL A 131 2.20 -4.16 -21.06
CA VAL A 131 2.03 -5.43 -20.35
C VAL A 131 2.38 -5.22 -18.88
N SER A 132 1.57 -5.78 -17.99
CA SER A 132 1.83 -5.72 -16.56
C SER A 132 3.03 -6.58 -16.16
N GLU A 133 3.93 -6.02 -15.37
CA GLU A 133 5.10 -6.74 -14.83
C GLU A 133 4.73 -7.87 -13.86
N VAL A 134 3.54 -7.81 -13.25
CA VAL A 134 3.09 -8.78 -12.23
C VAL A 134 2.28 -9.94 -12.82
N ILE A 135 2.02 -9.95 -14.14
CA ILE A 135 1.23 -10.99 -14.83
C ILE A 135 2.09 -11.65 -15.90
N ASN A 136 2.97 -12.56 -15.45
CA ASN A 136 3.91 -13.24 -16.34
C ASN A 136 3.31 -14.50 -16.96
N ASN A 137 3.77 -14.86 -18.16
CA ASN A 137 3.38 -16.06 -18.90
C ASN A 137 1.89 -16.15 -19.23
N TYR A 138 1.16 -15.04 -19.16
CA TYR A 138 -0.26 -15.00 -19.44
C TYR A 138 -0.56 -15.44 -20.88
N GLN A 139 -1.58 -16.26 -21.06
CA GLN A 139 -2.01 -16.74 -22.38
C GLN A 139 -3.37 -16.17 -22.78
N ARG A 140 -4.39 -16.38 -21.97
CA ARG A 140 -5.77 -15.95 -22.24
C ARG A 140 -6.64 -16.08 -21.00
N SER A 141 -7.81 -15.48 -21.05
CA SER A 141 -8.94 -15.73 -20.14
C SER A 141 -10.07 -16.48 -20.83
N GLU A 142 -11.00 -16.98 -20.03
CA GLU A 142 -12.24 -17.60 -20.47
C GLU A 142 -13.36 -17.25 -19.47
N VAL A 143 -14.45 -16.70 -19.97
CA VAL A 143 -15.65 -16.44 -19.17
C VAL A 143 -16.48 -17.72 -19.15
N ILE A 144 -16.58 -18.36 -17.98
CA ILE A 144 -17.37 -19.60 -17.81
C ILE A 144 -18.85 -19.26 -17.61
N ASP A 145 -19.10 -18.26 -16.76
CA ASP A 145 -20.42 -17.70 -16.50
C ASP A 145 -20.25 -16.24 -16.02
N PRO A 146 -21.31 -15.46 -15.76
CA PRO A 146 -21.19 -14.04 -15.37
C PRO A 146 -20.34 -13.77 -14.13
N LEU A 147 -20.15 -14.77 -13.25
CA LEU A 147 -19.38 -14.64 -12.00
C LEU A 147 -18.20 -15.61 -11.91
N THR A 148 -17.89 -16.32 -13.00
CA THR A 148 -16.77 -17.28 -13.02
C THR A 148 -15.86 -17.00 -14.21
N VAL A 149 -14.59 -16.72 -13.94
CA VAL A 149 -13.54 -16.48 -14.94
C VAL A 149 -12.39 -17.43 -14.74
N LYS A 150 -11.83 -17.94 -15.83
CA LYS A 150 -10.67 -18.83 -15.84
C LYS A 150 -9.53 -18.19 -16.62
N PHE A 151 -8.31 -18.29 -16.08
CA PHE A 151 -7.08 -17.80 -16.67
C PHE A 151 -6.15 -18.94 -17.04
N TYR A 152 -5.46 -18.80 -18.15
CA TYR A 152 -4.52 -19.77 -18.69
C TYR A 152 -3.15 -19.14 -18.88
N PHE A 153 -2.10 -19.92 -18.60
CA PHE A 153 -0.71 -19.52 -18.68
C PHE A 153 0.10 -20.49 -19.55
N ASN A 154 1.04 -19.95 -20.31
CA ASN A 154 1.94 -20.75 -21.18
C ASN A 154 2.97 -21.57 -20.38
N LYS A 155 3.24 -21.18 -19.13
CA LYS A 155 4.17 -21.80 -18.20
C LYS A 155 3.61 -21.69 -16.76
N PRO A 156 4.07 -22.51 -15.81
CA PRO A 156 3.73 -22.36 -14.41
C PRO A 156 3.90 -20.93 -13.90
N SER A 157 2.85 -20.40 -13.27
CA SER A 157 2.80 -19.03 -12.74
C SER A 157 2.34 -19.04 -11.27
N PRO A 158 3.13 -19.61 -10.35
CA PRO A 158 2.75 -19.74 -8.94
C PRO A 158 2.57 -18.38 -8.24
N GLY A 159 3.23 -17.32 -8.72
CA GLY A 159 3.10 -15.95 -8.20
C GLY A 159 1.84 -15.21 -8.65
N PHE A 160 1.00 -15.82 -9.51
CA PHE A 160 -0.17 -15.13 -10.07
C PHE A 160 -1.16 -14.67 -8.98
N LEU A 161 -1.43 -15.51 -7.97
CA LEU A 161 -2.31 -15.12 -6.86
C LEU A 161 -1.82 -13.87 -6.14
N GLN A 162 -0.52 -13.76 -5.88
CA GLN A 162 0.04 -12.54 -5.30
C GLN A 162 -0.07 -11.36 -6.28
N GLY A 163 0.17 -11.61 -7.56
CA GLY A 163 -0.03 -10.63 -8.62
C GLY A 163 -1.44 -10.03 -8.62
N THR A 164 -2.49 -10.86 -8.36
CA THR A 164 -3.88 -10.39 -8.30
C THR A 164 -4.21 -9.51 -7.11
N ALA A 165 -3.31 -9.35 -6.13
CA ALA A 165 -3.46 -8.49 -4.96
C ALA A 165 -2.66 -7.17 -5.07
N THR A 166 -1.85 -6.99 -6.09
CA THR A 166 -0.98 -5.82 -6.25
C THR A 166 -1.73 -4.62 -6.85
N ILE A 167 -1.18 -3.42 -6.67
CA ILE A 167 -1.73 -2.19 -7.28
C ILE A 167 -1.74 -2.23 -8.82
N GLY A 168 -0.82 -2.98 -9.42
CA GLY A 168 -0.74 -3.18 -10.87
C GLY A 168 -1.84 -4.08 -11.44
N SER A 169 -2.66 -4.71 -10.59
CA SER A 169 -3.81 -5.55 -10.98
C SER A 169 -5.15 -4.94 -10.56
N GLY A 170 -5.19 -3.64 -10.31
CA GLY A 170 -6.43 -2.91 -10.05
C GLY A 170 -7.44 -3.11 -11.18
N LEU A 171 -8.72 -3.31 -10.84
CA LEU A 171 -9.79 -3.51 -11.79
C LEU A 171 -10.38 -2.17 -12.22
N VAL A 172 -10.49 -1.98 -13.53
CA VAL A 172 -11.06 -0.77 -14.14
C VAL A 172 -12.16 -1.11 -15.14
N SER A 173 -13.05 -0.15 -15.40
CA SER A 173 -14.17 -0.35 -16.32
C SER A 173 -13.71 -0.50 -17.78
N LEU A 174 -14.60 -1.04 -18.62
CA LEU A 174 -14.34 -1.15 -20.06
C LEU A 174 -14.13 0.22 -20.69
N SER A 175 -14.78 1.26 -20.21
CA SER A 175 -14.58 2.62 -20.69
C SER A 175 -13.16 3.12 -20.45
N THR A 176 -12.52 2.76 -19.36
CA THR A 176 -11.09 3.00 -19.12
C THR A 176 -10.22 2.20 -20.09
N LEU A 177 -10.46 0.90 -20.25
CA LEU A 177 -9.66 0.03 -21.11
C LEU A 177 -9.74 0.39 -22.60
N GLN A 178 -10.76 1.12 -23.03
CA GLN A 178 -10.93 1.60 -24.41
C GLN A 178 -10.12 2.85 -24.74
N ARG A 179 -9.53 3.51 -23.71
CA ARG A 179 -8.72 4.71 -23.89
C ARG A 179 -7.29 4.37 -24.26
N ASN A 180 -6.66 5.22 -25.06
CA ASN A 180 -5.24 5.11 -25.34
C ASN A 180 -4.40 5.56 -24.13
N PHE A 181 -3.10 5.24 -24.15
CA PHE A 181 -2.22 5.50 -23.01
C PHE A 181 -2.05 6.99 -22.69
N GLU A 182 -2.19 7.89 -23.66
CA GLU A 182 -2.13 9.34 -23.42
C GLU A 182 -3.35 9.84 -22.66
N GLU A 183 -4.54 9.38 -23.05
CA GLU A 183 -5.78 9.71 -22.34
C GLU A 183 -5.78 9.18 -20.91
N LEU A 184 -5.16 8.02 -20.66
CA LEU A 184 -4.99 7.44 -19.33
C LEU A 184 -3.97 8.20 -18.46
N GLY A 185 -3.31 9.22 -19.00
CA GLY A 185 -2.53 10.18 -18.23
C GLY A 185 -3.38 11.12 -17.37
N ASP A 186 -4.67 11.27 -17.68
CA ASP A 186 -5.64 12.00 -16.87
C ASP A 186 -6.32 11.03 -15.89
N ALA A 187 -6.09 11.23 -14.59
CA ALA A 187 -6.60 10.35 -13.53
C ALA A 187 -8.14 10.23 -13.53
N ARG A 188 -8.87 11.22 -14.06
CA ARG A 188 -10.35 11.19 -14.18
C ARG A 188 -10.85 10.08 -15.10
N HIS A 189 -9.99 9.57 -15.98
CA HIS A 189 -10.31 8.45 -16.87
C HIS A 189 -10.10 7.07 -16.24
N ILE A 190 -9.53 7.00 -15.04
CA ILE A 190 -9.33 5.75 -14.30
C ILE A 190 -10.59 5.43 -13.49
N ILE A 191 -11.51 4.75 -14.12
CA ILE A 191 -12.82 4.39 -13.55
C ILE A 191 -12.71 3.01 -12.91
N GLY A 192 -12.48 2.98 -11.61
CA GLY A 192 -12.33 1.77 -10.83
C GLY A 192 -13.59 1.41 -10.03
N SER A 193 -13.49 0.37 -9.23
CA SER A 193 -14.53 -0.13 -8.33
C SER A 193 -14.32 0.24 -6.87
N GLY A 194 -13.28 1.02 -6.57
CA GLY A 194 -12.85 1.35 -5.21
C GLY A 194 -13.82 2.25 -4.43
N PRO A 195 -13.53 2.48 -3.13
CA PRO A 195 -14.37 3.29 -2.23
C PRO A 195 -14.36 4.79 -2.54
N PHE A 196 -13.46 5.26 -3.39
CA PHE A 196 -13.38 6.65 -3.85
C PHE A 196 -13.31 6.74 -5.37
N VAL A 197 -13.69 7.91 -5.89
CA VAL A 197 -13.65 8.25 -7.31
C VAL A 197 -12.83 9.52 -7.49
N VAL A 198 -12.07 9.61 -8.56
CA VAL A 198 -11.36 10.84 -8.95
C VAL A 198 -12.40 11.88 -9.36
N GLN A 199 -12.46 12.98 -8.63
CA GLN A 199 -13.34 14.11 -8.91
C GLN A 199 -12.65 15.16 -9.78
N ASP A 200 -11.41 15.51 -9.43
CA ASP A 200 -10.64 16.52 -10.14
C ASP A 200 -9.14 16.25 -10.02
N GLU A 201 -8.40 16.71 -11.01
CA GLU A 201 -6.95 16.63 -11.05
C GLU A 201 -6.35 17.94 -11.56
N LYS A 202 -5.36 18.46 -10.83
CA LYS A 202 -4.42 19.48 -11.28
C LYS A 202 -3.05 18.84 -11.44
N PRO A 203 -2.67 18.39 -12.64
CA PRO A 203 -1.49 17.56 -12.85
C PRO A 203 -0.23 18.06 -12.12
N GLY A 204 0.44 17.17 -11.39
CA GLY A 204 1.64 17.48 -10.63
C GLY A 204 1.43 18.33 -9.37
N ARG A 205 0.20 18.68 -9.02
CA ARG A 205 -0.12 19.58 -7.91
C ARG A 205 -1.15 19.03 -6.93
N GLU A 206 -2.28 18.58 -7.42
CA GLU A 206 -3.42 18.22 -6.58
C GLU A 206 -4.28 17.16 -7.24
N LEU A 207 -4.80 16.24 -6.45
CA LEU A 207 -5.80 15.25 -6.86
C LEU A 207 -6.90 15.19 -5.80
N THR A 208 -8.15 15.35 -6.20
CA THR A 208 -9.30 15.27 -5.31
C THR A 208 -10.10 14.00 -5.58
N LEU A 209 -10.32 13.24 -4.53
CA LEU A 209 -11.19 12.07 -4.53
C LEU A 209 -12.46 12.35 -3.74
N VAL A 210 -13.59 11.81 -4.22
CA VAL A 210 -14.89 11.82 -3.54
C VAL A 210 -15.32 10.40 -3.19
N ALA A 211 -15.90 10.21 -2.00
CA ALA A 211 -16.32 8.89 -1.53
C ALA A 211 -17.53 8.36 -2.31
N ARG A 212 -17.49 7.07 -2.67
CA ARG A 212 -18.62 6.32 -3.21
C ARG A 212 -19.59 5.92 -2.11
N LYS A 213 -20.83 6.36 -2.21
CA LYS A 213 -21.87 6.05 -1.20
C LYS A 213 -22.45 4.63 -1.34
N ASP A 214 -22.33 4.04 -2.53
CA ASP A 214 -22.81 2.68 -2.86
C ASP A 214 -21.75 1.57 -2.64
N TYR A 215 -20.53 1.92 -2.22
CA TYR A 215 -19.47 0.95 -1.97
C TYR A 215 -19.81 0.03 -0.78
N GLN A 216 -19.82 -1.31 -0.98
CA GLN A 216 -20.21 -2.29 0.06
C GLN A 216 -19.41 -3.60 0.00
N TRP A 217 -18.28 -3.62 -0.69
CA TRP A 217 -17.52 -4.84 -0.98
C TRP A 217 -16.04 -4.77 -0.57
N GLY A 218 -15.73 -4.03 0.46
CA GLY A 218 -14.38 -4.03 1.05
C GLY A 218 -13.93 -5.43 1.49
N PRO A 219 -12.62 -5.69 1.61
CA PRO A 219 -12.10 -6.96 2.11
C PRO A 219 -12.67 -7.28 3.49
N LYS A 220 -12.99 -8.57 3.75
CA LYS A 220 -13.66 -8.98 5.00
C LYS A 220 -12.87 -8.66 6.26
N ASN A 221 -11.55 -8.61 6.16
CA ASN A 221 -10.64 -8.46 7.31
C ASN A 221 -10.20 -7.01 7.57
N ILE A 222 -10.83 -6.03 6.92
CA ILE A 222 -10.67 -4.62 7.26
C ILE A 222 -11.89 -4.12 8.05
N ALA A 223 -11.66 -3.11 8.91
CA ALA A 223 -12.71 -2.57 9.77
C ALA A 223 -13.85 -1.91 8.98
N GLN A 224 -13.54 -1.26 7.85
CA GLN A 224 -14.50 -0.55 7.01
C GLN A 224 -14.73 -1.31 5.70
N GLN A 225 -15.84 -2.03 5.61
CA GLN A 225 -16.21 -2.81 4.40
C GLN A 225 -17.20 -2.07 3.50
N GLY A 226 -17.90 -1.10 4.04
CA GLY A 226 -18.87 -0.26 3.36
C GLY A 226 -18.32 1.11 2.94
N PRO A 227 -19.20 2.10 2.71
CA PRO A 227 -18.81 3.44 2.31
C PRO A 227 -17.82 4.06 3.29
N ALA A 228 -16.89 4.86 2.78
CA ALA A 228 -15.94 5.57 3.62
C ALA A 228 -16.66 6.52 4.60
N ASN A 229 -16.08 6.71 5.79
CA ASN A 229 -16.57 7.71 6.73
C ASN A 229 -16.27 9.14 6.28
N LEU A 230 -15.17 9.35 5.53
CA LEU A 230 -14.84 10.64 4.92
C LEU A 230 -15.72 10.92 3.69
N ASP A 231 -15.97 12.18 3.39
CA ASP A 231 -16.61 12.60 2.15
C ASP A 231 -15.62 12.64 0.98
N GLY A 232 -14.34 12.87 1.24
CA GLY A 232 -13.30 12.92 0.23
C GLY A 232 -11.88 12.95 0.78
N ILE A 233 -10.93 12.92 -0.15
CA ILE A 233 -9.50 13.07 0.13
C ILE A 233 -8.93 14.04 -0.90
N THR A 234 -8.20 15.06 -0.45
CA THR A 234 -7.43 15.93 -1.33
C THR A 234 -5.95 15.67 -1.12
N TYR A 235 -5.30 15.11 -2.13
CA TYR A 235 -3.85 14.95 -2.18
C TYR A 235 -3.21 16.23 -2.71
N ILE A 236 -2.28 16.80 -1.97
CA ILE A 236 -1.56 18.01 -2.36
C ILE A 236 -0.07 17.69 -2.40
N VAL A 237 0.56 17.96 -3.53
CA VAL A 237 2.01 17.75 -3.71
C VAL A 237 2.76 18.86 -2.98
N THR A 238 3.54 18.45 -1.98
CA THR A 238 4.33 19.33 -1.12
C THR A 238 5.72 18.73 -0.95
N PRO A 239 6.68 19.01 -1.85
CA PRO A 239 7.97 18.33 -1.88
C PRO A 239 8.83 18.56 -0.64
N GLU A 240 8.77 19.76 -0.06
CA GLU A 240 9.63 20.16 1.05
C GLU A 240 9.19 19.52 2.38
N ASP A 241 10.07 18.73 3.00
CA ASP A 241 9.79 18.02 4.25
C ASP A 241 9.36 18.95 5.37
N SER A 242 10.07 20.08 5.54
CA SER A 242 9.78 21.10 6.56
C SER A 242 8.40 21.76 6.38
N VAL A 243 7.93 21.90 5.14
CA VAL A 243 6.61 22.45 4.85
C VAL A 243 5.53 21.42 5.19
N ARG A 244 5.75 20.12 4.85
CA ARG A 244 4.79 19.07 5.19
C ARG A 244 4.61 18.92 6.69
N ILE A 245 5.71 18.78 7.44
CA ILE A 245 5.61 18.65 8.91
C ILE A 245 5.03 19.91 9.55
N GLY A 246 5.43 21.10 9.09
CA GLY A 246 4.87 22.37 9.58
C GLY A 246 3.37 22.49 9.37
N ALA A 247 2.85 22.08 8.20
CA ALA A 247 1.43 22.09 7.89
C ALA A 247 0.64 21.10 8.76
N LEU A 248 1.20 19.92 9.04
CA LEU A 248 0.60 18.94 9.96
C LEU A 248 0.49 19.52 11.37
N LEU A 249 1.59 20.05 11.91
CA LEU A 249 1.64 20.61 13.27
C LEU A 249 0.74 21.83 13.44
N ALA A 250 0.53 22.60 12.35
CA ALA A 250 -0.40 23.73 12.33
C ALA A 250 -1.87 23.33 12.10
N GLY A 251 -2.18 22.04 11.95
CA GLY A 251 -3.54 21.58 11.69
C GLY A 251 -4.07 21.88 10.28
N GLN A 252 -3.20 22.24 9.34
CA GLN A 252 -3.55 22.50 7.94
C GLN A 252 -3.66 21.23 7.10
N ALA A 253 -3.09 20.14 7.56
CA ALA A 253 -3.19 18.81 6.98
C ALA A 253 -3.56 17.79 8.05
N GLY A 254 -4.35 16.77 7.66
CA GLY A 254 -4.71 15.66 8.54
C GLY A 254 -3.77 14.46 8.42
N PHE A 255 -3.05 14.37 7.31
CA PHE A 255 -2.09 13.31 7.05
C PHE A 255 -0.94 13.81 6.18
N ILE A 256 0.27 13.40 6.49
CA ILE A 256 1.43 13.63 5.64
C ILE A 256 2.17 12.32 5.41
N ARG A 257 2.76 12.18 4.23
CA ARG A 257 3.61 11.05 3.90
C ARG A 257 5.09 11.45 4.00
N GLN A 258 5.96 10.47 4.23
CA GLN A 258 7.41 10.67 4.32
C GLN A 258 7.78 11.62 5.46
N VAL A 259 7.41 11.25 6.69
CA VAL A 259 7.92 11.92 7.88
C VAL A 259 9.40 11.54 8.05
N GLN A 260 10.26 12.55 8.15
CA GLN A 260 11.68 12.32 8.37
C GLN A 260 11.94 11.83 9.79
N ALA A 261 12.94 10.98 9.98
CA ALA A 261 13.26 10.39 11.28
C ALA A 261 13.48 11.43 12.38
N TYR A 262 14.07 12.57 12.04
CA TYR A 262 14.31 13.67 12.99
C TYR A 262 13.04 14.46 13.35
N ASP A 263 11.96 14.36 12.55
CA ASP A 263 10.67 15.02 12.79
C ASP A 263 9.69 14.12 13.57
N GLU A 264 9.94 12.81 13.64
CA GLU A 264 9.03 11.85 14.29
C GLU A 264 8.74 12.21 15.75
N LYS A 265 9.80 12.60 16.50
CA LYS A 265 9.65 12.97 17.90
C LYS A 265 8.77 14.21 18.08
N GLN A 266 8.95 15.24 17.26
CA GLN A 266 8.15 16.46 17.32
C GLN A 266 6.68 16.17 17.03
N ALA A 267 6.39 15.31 16.04
CA ALA A 267 5.04 14.92 15.70
C ALA A 267 4.38 14.14 16.85
N THR A 268 5.06 13.16 17.42
CA THR A 268 4.54 12.34 18.53
C THR A 268 4.34 13.13 19.82
N ASP A 269 5.24 14.07 20.14
CA ASP A 269 5.11 14.96 21.31
C ASP A 269 3.85 15.84 21.22
N GLN A 270 3.36 16.14 20.01
CA GLN A 270 2.12 16.88 19.77
C GLN A 270 0.89 15.98 19.57
N GLY A 271 1.02 14.68 19.82
CA GLY A 271 -0.09 13.72 19.81
C GLY A 271 -0.38 13.11 18.45
N PHE A 272 0.43 13.35 17.42
CA PHE A 272 0.29 12.69 16.12
C PHE A 272 0.79 11.25 16.18
N LYS A 273 0.17 10.37 15.39
CA LYS A 273 0.56 8.97 15.28
C LYS A 273 1.48 8.77 14.08
N ILE A 274 2.56 8.03 14.29
CA ILE A 274 3.43 7.57 13.21
C ILE A 274 2.98 6.18 12.76
N TYR A 275 2.66 6.03 11.48
CA TYR A 275 2.34 4.75 10.86
C TYR A 275 3.55 4.27 10.06
N ALA A 276 4.45 3.57 10.74
CA ALA A 276 5.62 2.98 10.10
C ALA A 276 5.26 1.64 9.47
N ALA A 277 5.58 1.49 8.19
CA ALA A 277 5.40 0.25 7.45
C ALA A 277 6.76 -0.22 6.90
N PRO A 278 7.49 -1.07 7.62
CA PRO A 278 8.79 -1.56 7.17
C PRO A 278 8.63 -2.38 5.88
N THR A 279 9.61 -2.27 5.00
CA THR A 279 9.70 -3.07 3.77
C THR A 279 9.64 -4.55 4.10
N ARG A 280 8.82 -5.30 3.36
CA ARG A 280 8.64 -6.76 3.53
C ARG A 280 9.15 -7.58 2.34
N GLY A 281 9.95 -7.00 1.51
CA GLY A 281 10.56 -7.61 0.34
C GLY A 281 12.07 -7.42 0.35
N VAL A 282 12.60 -6.77 -0.69
CA VAL A 282 14.01 -6.41 -0.80
C VAL A 282 14.29 -5.16 0.02
N ASN A 283 15.34 -5.20 0.84
CA ASN A 283 15.79 -4.05 1.62
C ASN A 283 16.42 -2.97 0.72
N ASP A 284 16.35 -1.72 1.16
CA ASP A 284 17.10 -0.64 0.52
C ASP A 284 18.59 -0.94 0.54
N SER A 285 19.23 -0.76 -0.60
CA SER A 285 20.63 -1.09 -0.80
C SER A 285 21.27 -0.25 -1.89
N LEU A 286 22.59 -0.17 -1.85
CA LEU A 286 23.39 0.32 -2.98
C LEU A 286 23.64 -0.85 -3.93
N SER A 287 23.07 -0.78 -5.13
CA SER A 287 23.25 -1.78 -6.17
C SER A 287 24.44 -1.41 -7.06
N PHE A 288 25.41 -2.30 -7.13
CA PHE A 288 26.54 -2.16 -8.06
C PHE A 288 26.14 -2.65 -9.46
N ARG A 289 26.71 -1.99 -10.47
CA ARG A 289 26.63 -2.43 -11.87
C ARG A 289 27.91 -3.25 -12.20
N PRO A 290 27.84 -4.59 -12.23
CA PRO A 290 29.02 -5.42 -12.41
C PRO A 290 29.71 -5.27 -13.78
N ASP A 291 28.99 -4.73 -14.76
CA ASP A 291 29.51 -4.37 -16.09
C ASP A 291 30.36 -3.08 -16.08
N ASN A 292 30.30 -2.29 -15.00
CA ASN A 292 31.17 -1.12 -14.85
C ASN A 292 32.58 -1.54 -14.41
N PRO A 293 33.63 -1.17 -15.14
CA PRO A 293 35.03 -1.57 -14.87
C PRO A 293 35.50 -1.25 -13.43
N LEU A 294 35.00 -0.18 -12.82
CA LEU A 294 35.40 0.24 -11.47
C LEU A 294 34.94 -0.73 -10.38
N VAL A 295 33.82 -1.43 -10.60
CA VAL A 295 33.20 -2.34 -9.62
C VAL A 295 33.01 -3.75 -10.18
N ALA A 296 33.60 -4.04 -11.35
CA ALA A 296 33.58 -5.38 -11.95
C ALA A 296 34.31 -6.42 -11.08
N ASP A 297 35.42 -6.03 -10.46
CA ASP A 297 36.16 -6.90 -9.56
C ASP A 297 35.39 -7.10 -8.24
N LEU A 298 35.19 -8.35 -7.86
CA LEU A 298 34.51 -8.73 -6.61
C LEU A 298 35.21 -8.15 -5.38
N ARG A 299 36.56 -8.09 -5.39
CA ARG A 299 37.34 -7.54 -4.28
C ARG A 299 37.01 -6.10 -3.99
N VAL A 300 36.82 -5.27 -5.04
CA VAL A 300 36.39 -3.87 -4.88
C VAL A 300 35.05 -3.78 -4.19
N ARG A 301 34.08 -4.60 -4.58
CA ARG A 301 32.74 -4.61 -3.93
C ARG A 301 32.83 -5.08 -2.48
N GLN A 302 33.67 -6.07 -2.17
CA GLN A 302 33.91 -6.54 -0.81
C GLN A 302 34.63 -5.49 0.04
N ALA A 303 35.62 -4.80 -0.52
CA ALA A 303 36.27 -3.69 0.15
C ALA A 303 35.30 -2.58 0.53
N LEU A 304 34.43 -2.16 -0.39
CA LEU A 304 33.39 -1.16 -0.15
C LEU A 304 32.40 -1.59 0.93
N LEU A 305 31.98 -2.85 0.92
CA LEU A 305 31.09 -3.43 1.92
C LEU A 305 31.71 -3.31 3.33
N HIS A 306 32.96 -3.78 3.50
CA HIS A 306 33.62 -3.75 4.81
C HIS A 306 34.12 -2.37 5.23
N ALA A 307 34.29 -1.44 4.30
CA ALA A 307 34.63 -0.04 4.60
C ALA A 307 33.43 0.80 5.10
N THR A 308 32.20 0.32 4.87
CA THR A 308 30.97 1.07 5.19
C THR A 308 30.43 0.65 6.55
N ASN A 309 30.37 1.59 7.50
CA ASN A 309 29.73 1.38 8.81
C ASN A 309 28.21 1.66 8.71
N ALA A 310 27.47 0.73 8.09
CA ALA A 310 26.03 0.85 7.92
C ALA A 310 25.28 0.99 9.26
N ARG A 311 25.75 0.33 10.32
CA ARG A 311 25.13 0.48 11.66
C ARG A 311 25.21 1.91 12.15
N GLN A 312 26.38 2.53 12.09
CA GLN A 312 26.54 3.93 12.52
C GLN A 312 25.67 4.89 11.70
N VAL A 313 25.55 4.67 10.38
CA VAL A 313 24.68 5.46 9.51
C VAL A 313 23.23 5.35 9.98
N VAL A 314 22.73 4.14 10.18
CA VAL A 314 21.34 3.90 10.60
C VAL A 314 21.08 4.50 12.00
N GLU A 315 21.95 4.25 12.97
CA GLU A 315 21.79 4.74 14.35
C GLU A 315 21.92 6.28 14.48
N THR A 316 22.64 6.92 13.54
CA THR A 316 22.86 8.37 13.58
C THR A 316 21.77 9.15 12.84
N LEU A 317 21.31 8.63 11.71
CA LEU A 317 20.44 9.37 10.78
C LEU A 317 18.97 8.97 10.86
N PHE A 318 18.67 7.78 11.41
CA PHE A 318 17.33 7.21 11.39
C PHE A 318 16.80 6.93 12.80
N SER A 319 15.51 6.63 12.87
CA SER A 319 14.83 6.25 14.12
C SER A 319 14.72 4.72 14.26
N ALA A 320 14.15 4.26 15.39
CA ALA A 320 13.84 2.85 15.62
C ALA A 320 12.86 2.24 14.58
N ASN A 321 12.17 3.09 13.79
CA ASN A 321 11.30 2.65 12.70
C ASN A 321 12.08 2.17 11.45
N TYR A 322 13.42 2.36 11.44
CA TYR A 322 14.31 1.98 10.36
C TYR A 322 15.31 0.90 10.83
N PRO A 323 14.92 -0.36 10.88
CA PRO A 323 15.82 -1.43 11.30
C PRO A 323 16.97 -1.62 10.31
N GLN A 324 18.17 -1.86 10.82
CA GLN A 324 19.31 -2.19 9.98
C GLN A 324 19.05 -3.49 9.21
N ALA A 325 19.32 -3.48 7.91
CA ALA A 325 19.23 -4.67 7.07
C ALA A 325 20.29 -5.71 7.46
N THR A 326 19.88 -6.96 7.55
CA THR A 326 20.73 -8.12 7.87
C THR A 326 20.83 -9.12 6.71
N SER A 327 20.21 -8.77 5.57
CA SER A 327 20.22 -9.55 4.32
C SER A 327 19.74 -8.65 3.17
N VAL A 328 19.80 -9.17 1.95
CA VAL A 328 19.12 -8.57 0.79
C VAL A 328 17.63 -8.53 1.00
N LEU A 329 17.05 -9.55 1.62
CA LEU A 329 15.63 -9.63 1.96
C LEU A 329 15.36 -9.10 3.38
N ALA A 330 14.21 -8.51 3.57
CA ALA A 330 13.70 -8.17 4.89
C ALA A 330 13.47 -9.44 5.72
N SER A 331 13.62 -9.35 7.05
CA SER A 331 13.52 -10.51 7.95
C SER A 331 12.15 -11.19 7.94
N SER A 332 11.12 -10.50 7.47
CA SER A 332 9.76 -11.03 7.29
C SER A 332 9.50 -11.66 5.92
N ALA A 333 10.44 -11.56 4.98
CA ALA A 333 10.26 -12.08 3.63
C ALA A 333 10.49 -13.59 3.57
N ALA A 334 9.72 -14.28 2.73
CA ALA A 334 9.97 -15.69 2.42
C ALA A 334 11.37 -15.85 1.78
N GLY A 335 12.16 -16.82 2.27
CA GLY A 335 13.52 -17.04 1.81
C GLY A 335 14.58 -16.16 2.49
N TYR A 336 14.21 -15.37 3.51
CA TYR A 336 15.18 -14.63 4.31
C TYR A 336 16.21 -15.55 4.95
N VAL A 337 17.48 -15.14 4.85
CA VAL A 337 18.60 -15.75 5.57
C VAL A 337 19.39 -14.63 6.24
N ASN A 338 19.68 -14.77 7.52
CA ASN A 338 20.49 -13.79 8.23
C ASN A 338 21.96 -13.87 7.74
N LEU A 339 22.45 -12.76 7.21
CA LEU A 339 23.81 -12.60 6.68
C LEU A 339 24.62 -11.56 7.46
N SER A 340 24.24 -11.24 8.69
CA SER A 340 24.88 -10.20 9.52
C SER A 340 26.38 -10.43 9.68
N ASP A 341 26.82 -11.70 9.75
CA ASP A 341 28.22 -12.11 9.83
C ASP A 341 29.04 -11.73 8.59
N LYS A 342 28.36 -11.57 7.45
CA LYS A 342 28.96 -11.18 6.17
C LYS A 342 28.90 -9.68 5.90
N LEU A 343 27.98 -8.98 6.55
CA LEU A 343 27.74 -7.54 6.39
C LEU A 343 28.44 -6.72 7.49
N THR A 344 29.67 -7.11 7.85
CA THR A 344 30.42 -6.51 8.94
C THR A 344 31.24 -5.30 8.47
N PHE A 345 31.22 -4.22 9.26
CA PHE A 345 32.18 -3.14 9.13
C PHE A 345 33.52 -3.59 9.68
N ASP A 346 34.57 -3.60 8.84
CA ASP A 346 35.94 -3.98 9.18
C ASP A 346 36.93 -3.30 8.23
N GLN A 347 37.51 -2.20 8.67
CA GLN A 347 38.45 -1.42 7.86
C GLN A 347 39.76 -2.20 7.55
N ALA A 348 40.20 -3.05 8.47
CA ALA A 348 41.42 -3.84 8.24
C ALA A 348 41.17 -4.85 7.11
N LYS A 349 40.03 -5.53 7.16
CA LYS A 349 39.61 -6.46 6.11
C LYS A 349 39.37 -5.75 4.78
N ALA A 350 38.76 -4.57 4.80
CA ALA A 350 38.56 -3.77 3.59
C ALA A 350 39.84 -3.41 2.85
N ARG A 351 40.95 -3.22 3.59
CA ARG A 351 42.25 -2.90 3.01
C ARG A 351 42.99 -4.13 2.45
N GLN A 352 42.53 -5.34 2.77
CA GLN A 352 43.14 -6.60 2.29
C GLN A 352 42.63 -6.98 0.89
N PHE A 353 41.48 -6.44 0.49
CA PHE A 353 40.92 -6.62 -0.85
C PHE A 353 41.49 -5.61 -1.86
#